data_053a579d0f9a4df474e7d30400bcfe6f
#
_entry.id   053a579d0f9a4df474e7d30400bcfe6f
#
_cell.length_a   1.000
_cell.length_b   1.000
_cell.length_c   1.000
_cell.angle_alpha   90.00
_cell.angle_beta   90.00
_cell.angle_gamma   90.00
#
_symmetry.space_group_name_H-M   'P 1'
#
loop_
_entity.id
_entity.type
_entity.pdbx_description
1 polymer ?
#
loop_
_entity_poly.entity_id
_entity_poly.type
_entity_poly.pdbx_seq_one_letter_code
_entity_poly.pdbx_strand_id
1 'polypeptide(L)'
;MIVLEHVNKVYDNGFHALKDINLEFKKGEITVLIGPSGCGKSTTMKLINALNTPSSGKVLIDGQDISRLNPVELRRNIGYVIQSVGLFPHMNISRNAGVVPRLKKWDKDKTDQKVNELLDMVGLDHTIYGTRYPSELSGGQQQRVGVVRALAAEPDIILMDEPFSALDPISREQLQDELIRLQQELNKTIIFVTHDMDEAIKIADTIVLMKDGEVVQTGRPDSILRHPANDFVRDFIGSKRLQNENESAYEIPLVDEVMITNPVTAFPSRGLAEAIKMMEMKRVDSLLIVDRNRQLQGAVSIYRVLDQYGEEGKTVADVMHPVRFSVASGSTLPQAIEIMDSHQLSNLPVVDSNNRFLGLITRGSVVKHLAEVYPTMVPPVLNGEGE
;
A
#
# COMPACT_ATOMS: atom_id res chain seq x y z
N MET A 1 -20.13 -4.47 18.02
CA MET A 1 -20.69 -3.65 16.94
C MET A 1 -20.93 -2.24 17.46
N ILE A 2 -20.50 -1.20 16.72
CA ILE A 2 -20.70 0.21 17.11
C ILE A 2 -21.67 0.82 16.13
N VAL A 3 -22.68 1.54 16.63
CA VAL A 3 -23.71 2.17 15.78
C VAL A 3 -23.90 3.62 16.21
N LEU A 4 -23.87 4.52 15.24
CA LEU A 4 -24.27 5.92 15.40
C LEU A 4 -25.63 6.11 14.76
N GLU A 5 -26.62 6.57 15.52
CA GLU A 5 -28.01 6.79 15.06
C GLU A 5 -28.35 8.29 15.14
N HIS A 6 -28.54 8.91 13.98
CA HIS A 6 -28.93 10.32 13.83
C HIS A 6 -28.06 11.27 14.65
N VAL A 7 -26.74 11.01 14.70
CA VAL A 7 -25.81 11.73 15.55
C VAL A 7 -25.50 13.10 14.99
N ASN A 8 -25.77 14.13 15.78
CA ASN A 8 -25.38 15.51 15.52
C ASN A 8 -24.41 15.99 16.60
N LYS A 9 -23.45 16.82 16.19
CA LYS A 9 -22.56 17.52 17.13
C LYS A 9 -22.39 18.98 16.74
N VAL A 10 -22.89 19.86 17.61
CA VAL A 10 -22.67 21.29 17.56
C VAL A 10 -21.80 21.67 18.74
N TYR A 11 -20.76 22.45 18.53
CA TYR A 11 -19.92 23.01 19.59
C TYR A 11 -20.47 24.34 20.08
N ASP A 12 -20.02 24.80 21.25
CA ASP A 12 -20.53 26.03 21.92
C ASP A 12 -20.34 27.29 21.07
N ASN A 13 -19.37 27.30 20.15
CA ASN A 13 -19.13 28.37 19.18
C ASN A 13 -20.06 28.31 17.96
N GLY A 14 -21.07 27.43 17.96
CA GLY A 14 -22.04 27.27 16.88
C GLY A 14 -21.52 26.41 15.71
N PHE A 15 -20.30 25.90 15.76
CA PHE A 15 -19.76 25.02 14.69
C PHE A 15 -20.44 23.67 14.69
N HIS A 16 -21.10 23.34 13.56
CA HIS A 16 -21.80 22.07 13.35
C HIS A 16 -20.84 21.04 12.78
N ALA A 17 -20.19 20.30 13.66
CA ALA A 17 -19.10 19.37 13.32
C ALA A 17 -19.59 18.03 12.75
N LEU A 18 -20.80 17.58 13.14
CA LEU A 18 -21.43 16.35 12.61
C LEU A 18 -22.93 16.62 12.40
N LYS A 19 -23.42 16.19 11.25
CA LYS A 19 -24.79 16.43 10.76
C LYS A 19 -25.44 15.10 10.39
N ASP A 20 -26.39 14.66 11.20
CA ASP A 20 -27.19 13.45 11.00
C ASP A 20 -26.39 12.21 10.63
N ILE A 21 -25.30 11.95 11.37
CA ILE A 21 -24.43 10.81 11.10
C ILE A 21 -25.15 9.51 11.46
N ASN A 22 -25.26 8.64 10.45
CA ASN A 22 -25.77 7.28 10.56
C ASN A 22 -24.67 6.34 10.07
N LEU A 23 -24.00 5.63 10.99
CA LEU A 23 -22.86 4.74 10.69
C LEU A 23 -22.92 3.47 11.53
N GLU A 24 -22.53 2.39 10.91
CA GLU A 24 -22.32 1.10 11.56
C GLU A 24 -20.87 0.64 11.37
N PHE A 25 -20.20 0.31 12.47
CA PHE A 25 -18.86 -0.29 12.47
C PHE A 25 -19.01 -1.75 12.87
N LYS A 26 -18.71 -2.64 11.95
CA LYS A 26 -18.85 -4.08 12.17
C LYS A 26 -17.75 -4.61 13.06
N LYS A 27 -18.13 -5.62 13.86
CA LYS A 27 -17.16 -6.28 14.75
C LYS A 27 -16.13 -7.06 13.93
N GLY A 28 -14.84 -6.90 14.30
CA GLY A 28 -13.76 -7.62 13.67
C GLY A 28 -13.33 -7.05 12.30
N GLU A 29 -13.81 -5.86 11.92
CA GLU A 29 -13.38 -5.16 10.69
C GLU A 29 -12.52 -3.94 11.01
N ILE A 30 -11.67 -3.56 10.06
CA ILE A 30 -11.01 -2.25 10.01
C ILE A 30 -11.89 -1.30 9.21
N THR A 31 -12.49 -0.32 9.89
CA THR A 31 -13.21 0.78 9.21
C THR A 31 -12.35 2.03 9.20
N VAL A 32 -12.07 2.57 8.02
CA VAL A 32 -11.30 3.80 7.86
C VAL A 32 -12.21 4.99 7.63
N LEU A 33 -12.10 6.01 8.48
CA LEU A 33 -12.72 7.33 8.29
C LEU A 33 -11.75 8.22 7.52
N ILE A 34 -12.16 8.73 6.37
CA ILE A 34 -11.30 9.55 5.51
C ILE A 34 -12.06 10.80 5.02
N GLY A 35 -11.34 11.87 4.72
CA GLY A 35 -11.91 13.13 4.20
C GLY A 35 -11.04 14.33 4.56
N PRO A 36 -11.38 15.54 4.09
CA PRO A 36 -10.64 16.77 4.35
C PRO A 36 -10.48 17.08 5.84
N SER A 37 -9.51 17.93 6.18
CA SER A 37 -9.36 18.42 7.54
C SER A 37 -10.63 19.16 7.99
N GLY A 38 -11.05 18.90 9.23
CA GLY A 38 -12.27 19.55 9.79
C GLY A 38 -13.59 18.88 9.41
N CYS A 39 -13.63 17.81 8.59
CA CYS A 39 -14.89 17.16 8.16
C CYS A 39 -15.57 16.29 9.23
N GLY A 40 -15.03 16.19 10.45
CA GLY A 40 -15.71 15.51 11.56
C GLY A 40 -15.10 14.16 11.99
N LYS A 41 -14.08 13.62 11.34
CA LYS A 41 -13.47 12.30 11.65
C LYS A 41 -13.06 12.13 13.12
N SER A 42 -12.18 13.00 13.61
CA SER A 42 -11.74 12.96 15.02
C SER A 42 -12.88 13.27 16.00
N THR A 43 -13.89 14.07 15.58
CA THR A 43 -15.10 14.30 16.39
C THR A 43 -15.91 13.02 16.52
N THR A 44 -16.10 12.25 15.44
CA THR A 44 -16.76 10.95 15.44
C THR A 44 -16.05 9.98 16.41
N MET A 45 -14.72 9.90 16.35
CA MET A 45 -13.96 9.06 17.29
C MET A 45 -14.10 9.48 18.74
N LYS A 46 -14.09 10.79 19.01
CA LYS A 46 -14.27 11.34 20.36
C LYS A 46 -15.68 11.07 20.92
N LEU A 47 -16.69 10.97 20.07
CA LEU A 47 -18.03 10.55 20.48
C LEU A 47 -18.06 9.06 20.87
N ILE A 48 -17.44 8.18 20.07
CA ILE A 48 -17.37 6.74 20.34
C ILE A 48 -16.67 6.47 21.68
N ASN A 49 -15.61 7.23 21.98
CA ASN A 49 -14.87 7.11 23.24
C ASN A 49 -15.46 7.94 24.39
N ALA A 50 -16.66 8.47 24.22
CA ALA A 50 -17.34 9.35 25.20
C ALA A 50 -16.46 10.49 25.74
N LEU A 51 -15.48 10.98 24.95
CA LEU A 51 -14.72 12.20 25.24
C LEU A 51 -15.54 13.44 24.94
N ASN A 52 -16.45 13.34 23.96
CA ASN A 52 -17.47 14.31 23.65
C ASN A 52 -18.85 13.65 23.78
N THR A 53 -19.88 14.46 24.06
CA THR A 53 -21.27 14.04 24.02
C THR A 53 -21.92 14.52 22.73
N PRO A 54 -22.80 13.73 22.08
CA PRO A 54 -23.56 14.20 20.94
C PRO A 54 -24.53 15.30 21.37
N SER A 55 -24.84 16.23 20.46
CA SER A 55 -25.90 17.25 20.69
C SER A 55 -27.30 16.65 20.51
N SER A 56 -27.42 15.66 19.61
CA SER A 56 -28.60 14.81 19.46
C SER A 56 -28.21 13.48 18.84
N GLY A 57 -29.12 12.50 18.84
CA GLY A 57 -28.84 11.15 18.38
C GLY A 57 -28.24 10.27 19.49
N LYS A 58 -27.77 9.09 19.12
CA LYS A 58 -27.22 8.08 20.05
C LYS A 58 -26.00 7.39 19.48
N VAL A 59 -25.10 7.00 20.37
CA VAL A 59 -23.99 6.10 20.07
C VAL A 59 -24.19 4.82 20.86
N LEU A 60 -24.24 3.70 20.16
CA LEU A 60 -24.45 2.39 20.74
C LEU A 60 -23.20 1.53 20.58
N ILE A 61 -22.82 0.80 21.62
CA ILE A 61 -21.79 -0.25 21.58
C ILE A 61 -22.45 -1.53 22.04
N ASP A 62 -22.44 -2.56 21.20
CA ASP A 62 -23.13 -3.84 21.41
C ASP A 62 -24.59 -3.68 21.86
N GLY A 63 -25.30 -2.71 21.23
CA GLY A 63 -26.70 -2.39 21.51
C GLY A 63 -26.92 -1.55 22.77
N GLN A 64 -25.89 -1.20 23.53
CA GLN A 64 -25.99 -0.37 24.73
C GLN A 64 -25.65 1.08 24.43
N ASP A 65 -26.51 1.99 24.82
CA ASP A 65 -26.27 3.43 24.72
C ASP A 65 -25.13 3.86 25.66
N ILE A 66 -24.03 4.37 25.07
CA ILE A 66 -22.83 4.74 25.85
C ILE A 66 -23.05 5.89 26.81
N SER A 67 -24.09 6.71 26.60
CA SER A 67 -24.46 7.79 27.53
C SER A 67 -24.89 7.29 28.91
N ARG A 68 -25.29 6.01 28.98
CA ARG A 68 -25.72 5.33 30.21
C ARG A 68 -24.59 4.55 30.88
N LEU A 69 -23.44 4.43 30.25
CA LEU A 69 -22.30 3.67 30.77
C LEU A 69 -21.40 4.60 31.62
N ASN A 70 -20.65 3.96 32.54
CA ASN A 70 -19.59 4.69 33.24
C ASN A 70 -18.47 5.02 32.24
N PRO A 71 -18.17 6.31 31.96
CA PRO A 71 -17.22 6.68 30.93
C PRO A 71 -15.77 6.26 31.23
N VAL A 72 -15.43 6.05 32.51
CA VAL A 72 -14.11 5.54 32.90
C VAL A 72 -13.95 4.07 32.51
N GLU A 73 -14.98 3.26 32.80
CA GLU A 73 -14.97 1.83 32.45
C GLU A 73 -15.02 1.65 30.93
N LEU A 74 -15.82 2.45 30.22
CA LEU A 74 -15.88 2.45 28.74
C LEU A 74 -14.48 2.69 28.18
N ARG A 75 -13.80 3.78 28.57
CA ARG A 75 -12.48 4.15 28.07
C ARG A 75 -11.37 3.14 28.41
N ARG A 76 -11.48 2.42 29.53
CA ARG A 76 -10.55 1.33 29.87
C ARG A 76 -10.66 0.14 28.93
N ASN A 77 -11.81 -0.05 28.29
CA ASN A 77 -12.10 -1.15 27.36
C ASN A 77 -11.92 -0.75 25.88
N ILE A 78 -11.59 0.50 25.60
CA ILE A 78 -11.28 1.01 24.25
C ILE A 78 -9.80 1.40 24.20
N GLY A 79 -9.05 0.83 23.28
CA GLY A 79 -7.71 1.29 22.94
C GLY A 79 -7.79 2.60 22.15
N TYR A 80 -7.01 3.60 22.51
CA TYR A 80 -7.04 4.87 21.79
C TYR A 80 -5.63 5.39 21.48
N VAL A 81 -5.31 5.45 20.20
CA VAL A 81 -4.10 6.10 19.68
C VAL A 81 -4.49 7.50 19.23
N ILE A 82 -3.97 8.51 19.91
CA ILE A 82 -4.22 9.93 19.59
C ILE A 82 -3.15 10.47 18.65
N GLN A 83 -3.50 11.44 17.82
CA GLN A 83 -2.63 12.07 16.83
C GLN A 83 -1.34 12.63 17.43
N SER A 84 -1.41 13.28 18.57
CA SER A 84 -0.24 13.71 19.36
C SER A 84 0.13 12.64 20.37
N VAL A 85 1.01 11.76 20.10
CA VAL A 85 1.40 10.53 20.86
C VAL A 85 1.01 10.48 22.35
N GLY A 86 1.06 11.61 23.08
CA GLY A 86 0.58 11.78 24.46
C GLY A 86 1.22 10.81 25.46
N LEU A 87 2.49 10.48 25.29
CA LEU A 87 3.24 9.69 26.28
C LEU A 87 3.52 10.54 27.53
N PHE A 88 3.50 9.90 28.67
CA PHE A 88 3.87 10.53 29.95
C PHE A 88 5.38 10.75 30.01
N PRO A 89 5.88 11.99 30.01
CA PRO A 89 7.33 12.26 29.91
C PRO A 89 8.14 11.79 31.12
N HIS A 90 7.48 11.64 32.26
CA HIS A 90 8.10 11.20 33.54
C HIS A 90 8.07 9.67 33.73
N MET A 91 7.53 8.94 32.78
CA MET A 91 7.47 7.47 32.76
C MET A 91 8.37 6.90 31.68
N ASN A 92 9.06 5.80 31.93
CA ASN A 92 9.76 5.06 30.91
C ASN A 92 8.76 4.37 29.95
N ILE A 93 9.27 3.81 28.85
CA ILE A 93 8.44 3.23 27.76
C ILE A 93 7.60 2.05 28.27
N SER A 94 8.17 1.12 29.02
CA SER A 94 7.40 -0.01 29.57
C SER A 94 6.29 0.46 30.53
N ARG A 95 6.54 1.51 31.30
CA ARG A 95 5.48 2.09 32.16
C ARG A 95 4.42 2.81 31.36
N ASN A 96 4.79 3.54 30.32
CA ASN A 96 3.84 4.17 29.40
C ASN A 96 2.94 3.14 28.73
N ALA A 97 3.52 2.09 28.16
CA ALA A 97 2.79 1.01 27.51
C ALA A 97 1.84 0.27 28.48
N GLY A 98 2.30 0.00 29.70
CA GLY A 98 1.56 -0.73 30.72
C GLY A 98 0.54 0.09 31.56
N VAL A 99 0.25 1.35 31.21
CA VAL A 99 -0.67 2.20 32.00
C VAL A 99 -2.06 1.59 32.10
N VAL A 100 -2.68 1.19 30.97
CA VAL A 100 -4.06 0.71 30.95
C VAL A 100 -4.20 -0.66 31.62
N PRO A 101 -3.36 -1.66 31.36
CA PRO A 101 -3.35 -2.92 32.12
C PRO A 101 -3.29 -2.70 33.63
N ARG A 102 -2.42 -1.80 34.10
CA ARG A 102 -2.33 -1.47 35.54
C ARG A 102 -3.60 -0.82 36.08
N LEU A 103 -4.24 0.07 35.33
CA LEU A 103 -5.54 0.64 35.69
C LEU A 103 -6.65 -0.42 35.75
N LYS A 104 -6.53 -1.47 34.93
CA LYS A 104 -7.41 -2.67 34.96
C LYS A 104 -7.00 -3.68 36.04
N LYS A 105 -5.98 -3.35 36.87
CA LYS A 105 -5.46 -4.21 37.95
C LYS A 105 -4.94 -5.57 37.46
N TRP A 106 -4.36 -5.62 36.26
CA TRP A 106 -3.67 -6.82 35.81
C TRP A 106 -2.45 -7.11 36.68
N ASP A 107 -2.14 -8.40 36.79
CA ASP A 107 -0.91 -8.84 37.41
C ASP A 107 0.32 -8.19 36.74
N LYS A 108 1.36 -7.93 37.54
CA LYS A 108 2.56 -7.25 37.09
C LYS A 108 3.28 -8.06 36.01
N ASP A 109 3.47 -9.38 36.26
CA ASP A 109 4.24 -10.23 35.35
C ASP A 109 3.51 -10.39 34.01
N LYS A 110 2.16 -10.56 34.05
CA LYS A 110 1.31 -10.56 32.84
C LYS A 110 1.40 -9.24 32.08
N THR A 111 1.40 -8.11 32.78
CA THR A 111 1.52 -6.78 32.17
C THR A 111 2.88 -6.61 31.50
N ASP A 112 3.95 -6.95 32.20
CA ASP A 112 5.33 -6.78 31.70
C ASP A 112 5.57 -7.71 30.51
N GLN A 113 5.11 -8.97 30.57
CA GLN A 113 5.17 -9.89 29.41
C GLN A 113 4.45 -9.33 28.19
N LYS A 114 3.20 -8.89 28.34
CA LYS A 114 2.41 -8.35 27.22
C LYS A 114 3.02 -7.10 26.62
N VAL A 115 3.54 -6.22 27.46
CA VAL A 115 4.23 -5.01 27.01
C VAL A 115 5.50 -5.34 26.22
N ASN A 116 6.29 -6.31 26.68
CA ASN A 116 7.50 -6.74 26.00
C ASN A 116 7.17 -7.34 24.62
N GLU A 117 6.21 -8.27 24.55
CA GLU A 117 5.72 -8.85 23.29
C GLU A 117 5.31 -7.76 22.27
N LEU A 118 4.52 -6.77 22.72
CA LEU A 118 4.03 -5.71 21.87
C LEU A 118 5.14 -4.71 21.46
N LEU A 119 6.13 -4.44 22.31
CA LEU A 119 7.28 -3.61 21.95
C LEU A 119 8.11 -4.28 20.85
N ASP A 120 8.43 -5.56 21.02
CA ASP A 120 9.19 -6.32 20.03
C ASP A 120 8.45 -6.39 18.70
N MET A 121 7.14 -6.62 18.74
CA MET A 121 6.28 -6.65 17.57
C MET A 121 6.33 -5.35 16.74
N VAL A 122 6.37 -4.19 17.38
CA VAL A 122 6.50 -2.91 16.66
C VAL A 122 7.97 -2.54 16.34
N GLY A 123 8.91 -3.50 16.44
CA GLY A 123 10.32 -3.31 16.15
C GLY A 123 11.07 -2.43 17.18
N LEU A 124 10.61 -2.43 18.42
CA LEU A 124 11.26 -1.77 19.55
C LEU A 124 11.69 -2.83 20.55
N ASP A 125 12.93 -3.35 20.43
CA ASP A 125 13.49 -4.32 21.36
C ASP A 125 13.25 -3.87 22.81
N HIS A 126 12.41 -4.63 23.54
CA HIS A 126 11.98 -4.30 24.89
C HIS A 126 13.16 -4.18 25.88
N THR A 127 14.26 -4.92 25.64
CA THR A 127 15.45 -4.88 26.50
C THR A 127 16.20 -3.56 26.38
N ILE A 128 16.15 -2.94 25.19
CA ILE A 128 16.82 -1.68 24.88
C ILE A 128 15.91 -0.49 25.17
N TYR A 129 14.66 -0.55 24.69
CA TYR A 129 13.75 0.60 24.71
C TYR A 129 12.88 0.66 25.96
N GLY A 130 12.61 -0.46 26.62
CA GLY A 130 11.67 -0.52 27.74
C GLY A 130 12.02 0.41 28.92
N THR A 131 13.29 0.63 29.18
CA THR A 131 13.79 1.49 30.27
C THR A 131 13.98 2.95 29.87
N ARG A 132 13.96 3.26 28.55
CA ARG A 132 14.13 4.64 28.05
C ARG A 132 12.91 5.50 28.34
N TYR A 133 13.10 6.81 28.27
CA TYR A 133 12.05 7.81 28.39
C TYR A 133 11.62 8.34 27.02
N PRO A 134 10.42 8.92 26.88
CA PRO A 134 9.94 9.45 25.60
C PRO A 134 10.90 10.45 24.94
N SER A 135 11.61 11.27 25.70
CA SER A 135 12.60 12.23 25.18
C SER A 135 13.82 11.60 24.51
N GLU A 136 14.05 10.31 24.73
CA GLU A 136 15.17 9.54 24.15
C GLU A 136 14.76 8.82 22.86
N LEU A 137 13.50 8.96 22.42
CA LEU A 137 12.93 8.32 21.27
C LEU A 137 12.63 9.33 20.14
N SER A 138 12.79 8.90 18.89
CA SER A 138 12.29 9.66 17.74
C SER A 138 10.75 9.75 17.76
N GLY A 139 10.19 10.72 17.03
CA GLY A 139 8.73 10.88 16.94
C GLY A 139 8.01 9.60 16.45
N GLY A 140 8.59 8.91 15.46
CA GLY A 140 8.07 7.64 14.96
C GLY A 140 8.13 6.52 16.01
N GLN A 141 9.23 6.42 16.78
CA GLN A 141 9.34 5.45 17.88
C GLN A 141 8.30 5.75 18.97
N GLN A 142 8.10 7.02 19.31
CA GLN A 142 7.07 7.41 20.27
C GLN A 142 5.66 7.01 19.77
N GLN A 143 5.38 7.17 18.46
CA GLN A 143 4.12 6.78 17.85
C GLN A 143 3.89 5.26 17.97
N ARG A 144 4.91 4.43 17.71
CA ARG A 144 4.86 2.98 17.92
C ARG A 144 4.53 2.62 19.38
N VAL A 145 5.14 3.31 20.35
CA VAL A 145 4.80 3.13 21.77
C VAL A 145 3.35 3.51 22.06
N GLY A 146 2.82 4.54 21.41
CA GLY A 146 1.41 4.92 21.48
C GLY A 146 0.47 3.79 21.03
N VAL A 147 0.83 3.10 19.95
CA VAL A 147 0.11 1.91 19.45
C VAL A 147 0.20 0.77 20.48
N VAL A 148 1.40 0.45 20.99
CA VAL A 148 1.59 -0.56 22.04
C VAL A 148 0.72 -0.27 23.25
N ARG A 149 0.68 0.98 23.74
CA ARG A 149 -0.17 1.39 24.87
C ARG A 149 -1.65 1.14 24.64
N ALA A 150 -2.13 1.39 23.43
CA ALA A 150 -3.52 1.16 23.08
C ALA A 150 -3.88 -0.33 23.04
N LEU A 151 -2.94 -1.19 22.63
CA LEU A 151 -3.12 -2.63 22.51
C LEU A 151 -2.88 -3.39 23.81
N ALA A 152 -2.08 -2.85 24.73
CA ALA A 152 -1.56 -3.56 25.91
C ALA A 152 -2.63 -4.14 26.85
N ALA A 153 -3.83 -3.53 26.90
CA ALA A 153 -4.96 -4.01 27.71
C ALA A 153 -5.91 -4.96 26.96
N GLU A 154 -5.53 -5.41 25.76
CA GLU A 154 -6.27 -6.30 24.87
C GLU A 154 -7.73 -5.83 24.62
N PRO A 155 -7.96 -4.57 24.26
CA PRO A 155 -9.31 -4.06 24.04
C PRO A 155 -9.97 -4.75 22.84
N ASP A 156 -11.31 -4.81 22.81
CA ASP A 156 -12.07 -5.30 21.65
C ASP A 156 -12.24 -4.23 20.57
N ILE A 157 -12.18 -2.96 20.97
CA ILE A 157 -12.31 -1.79 20.10
C ILE A 157 -11.04 -0.96 20.19
N ILE A 158 -10.49 -0.60 19.03
CA ILE A 158 -9.29 0.23 18.92
C ILE A 158 -9.61 1.43 18.03
N LEU A 159 -9.38 2.61 18.54
CA LEU A 159 -9.52 3.87 17.83
C LEU A 159 -8.13 4.43 17.51
N MET A 160 -7.86 4.78 16.26
CA MET A 160 -6.57 5.29 15.82
C MET A 160 -6.72 6.59 15.03
N ASP A 161 -6.27 7.71 15.60
CA ASP A 161 -6.36 9.03 14.97
C ASP A 161 -4.99 9.39 14.35
N GLU A 162 -4.87 9.23 13.04
CA GLU A 162 -3.65 9.43 12.22
C GLU A 162 -2.38 8.78 12.82
N PRO A 163 -2.42 7.46 13.13
CA PRO A 163 -1.36 6.82 13.93
C PRO A 163 -0.02 6.72 13.22
N PHE A 164 0.05 6.98 11.92
CA PHE A 164 1.26 6.81 11.11
C PHE A 164 1.78 8.12 10.51
N SER A 165 1.21 9.28 10.88
CA SER A 165 1.50 10.59 10.28
C SER A 165 2.96 11.05 10.48
N ALA A 166 3.63 10.64 11.56
CA ALA A 166 5.01 11.02 11.87
C ALA A 166 6.05 9.93 11.48
N LEU A 167 5.64 8.90 10.73
CA LEU A 167 6.52 7.81 10.32
C LEU A 167 7.14 8.08 8.93
N ASP A 168 8.37 7.61 8.74
CA ASP A 168 8.95 7.48 7.42
C ASP A 168 8.21 6.41 6.59
N PRO A 169 8.30 6.43 5.25
CA PRO A 169 7.52 5.53 4.38
C PRO A 169 7.73 4.04 4.69
N ILE A 170 8.97 3.61 4.94
CA ILE A 170 9.31 2.19 5.20
C ILE A 170 8.69 1.74 6.53
N SER A 171 8.91 2.52 7.58
CA SER A 171 8.33 2.24 8.90
C SER A 171 6.81 2.25 8.89
N ARG A 172 6.20 3.14 8.11
CA ARG A 172 4.75 3.23 7.92
C ARG A 172 4.21 1.94 7.31
N GLU A 173 4.81 1.49 6.21
CA GLU A 173 4.40 0.28 5.52
C GLU A 173 4.48 -0.96 6.42
N GLN A 174 5.59 -1.13 7.13
CA GLN A 174 5.77 -2.24 8.08
C GLN A 174 4.69 -2.25 9.18
N LEU A 175 4.36 -1.08 9.74
CA LEU A 175 3.33 -1.00 10.78
C LEU A 175 1.91 -1.20 10.26
N GLN A 176 1.62 -0.82 9.02
CA GLN A 176 0.36 -1.12 8.36
C GLN A 176 0.18 -2.63 8.20
N ASP A 177 1.21 -3.33 7.71
CA ASP A 177 1.18 -4.78 7.53
C ASP A 177 1.01 -5.50 8.87
N GLU A 178 1.72 -5.03 9.91
CA GLU A 178 1.58 -5.57 11.26
C GLU A 178 0.19 -5.31 11.86
N LEU A 179 -0.40 -4.14 11.61
CA LEU A 179 -1.76 -3.82 12.05
C LEU A 179 -2.80 -4.75 11.41
N ILE A 180 -2.67 -5.02 10.11
CA ILE A 180 -3.53 -5.94 9.37
C ILE A 180 -3.39 -7.35 9.96
N ARG A 181 -2.16 -7.83 10.16
CA ARG A 181 -1.90 -9.14 10.75
C ARG A 181 -2.51 -9.28 12.13
N LEU A 182 -2.28 -8.31 13.01
CA LEU A 182 -2.86 -8.28 14.35
C LEU A 182 -4.38 -8.30 14.35
N GLN A 183 -4.99 -7.53 13.46
CA GLN A 183 -6.44 -7.50 13.34
C GLN A 183 -6.99 -8.86 12.94
N GLN A 184 -6.35 -9.53 11.97
CA GLN A 184 -6.75 -10.88 11.52
C GLN A 184 -6.56 -11.92 12.62
N GLU A 185 -5.43 -11.90 13.34
CA GLU A 185 -5.14 -12.85 14.42
C GLU A 185 -6.05 -12.67 15.64
N LEU A 186 -6.33 -11.41 16.01
CA LEU A 186 -7.05 -11.10 17.26
C LEU A 186 -8.52 -10.73 17.04
N ASN A 187 -8.97 -10.64 15.78
CA ASN A 187 -10.34 -10.29 15.38
C ASN A 187 -10.88 -9.02 16.09
N LYS A 188 -10.00 -7.97 16.17
CA LYS A 188 -10.34 -6.69 16.82
C LYS A 188 -11.10 -5.77 15.89
N THR A 189 -11.99 -4.96 16.46
CA THR A 189 -12.68 -3.90 15.71
C THR A 189 -11.82 -2.64 15.74
N ILE A 190 -11.38 -2.18 14.57
CA ILE A 190 -10.50 -1.02 14.46
C ILE A 190 -11.21 0.10 13.71
N ILE A 191 -11.25 1.29 14.31
CA ILE A 191 -11.65 2.51 13.62
C ILE A 191 -10.41 3.35 13.45
N PHE A 192 -10.08 3.61 12.20
CA PHE A 192 -8.84 4.25 11.81
C PHE A 192 -9.14 5.57 11.07
N VAL A 193 -8.50 6.64 11.45
CA VAL A 193 -8.59 7.93 10.77
C VAL A 193 -7.31 8.20 10.03
N THR A 194 -7.45 8.57 8.77
CA THR A 194 -6.35 9.07 7.93
C THR A 194 -6.85 10.15 6.96
N HIS A 195 -5.93 10.87 6.37
CA HIS A 195 -6.16 11.75 5.23
C HIS A 195 -5.53 11.18 3.94
N ASP A 196 -4.87 10.03 4.03
CA ASP A 196 -4.18 9.35 2.92
C ASP A 196 -5.07 8.23 2.36
N MET A 197 -5.46 8.36 1.08
CA MET A 197 -6.33 7.39 0.42
C MET A 197 -5.61 6.06 0.14
N ASP A 198 -4.29 6.07 -0.11
CA ASP A 198 -3.51 4.85 -0.31
C ASP A 198 -3.47 4.01 0.95
N GLU A 199 -3.31 4.68 2.08
CA GLU A 199 -3.37 4.06 3.39
C GLU A 199 -4.76 3.43 3.64
N ALA A 200 -5.84 4.16 3.34
CA ALA A 200 -7.20 3.67 3.48
C ALA A 200 -7.46 2.43 2.60
N ILE A 201 -7.03 2.46 1.33
CA ILE A 201 -7.19 1.35 0.40
C ILE A 201 -6.43 0.10 0.88
N LYS A 202 -5.21 0.29 1.42
CA LYS A 202 -4.35 -0.82 1.87
C LYS A 202 -4.92 -1.55 3.09
N ILE A 203 -5.46 -0.81 4.06
CA ILE A 203 -5.79 -1.39 5.38
C ILE A 203 -7.28 -1.63 5.62
N ALA A 204 -8.18 -0.97 4.89
CA ALA A 204 -9.61 -0.98 5.23
C ALA A 204 -10.36 -2.20 4.70
N ASP A 205 -11.23 -2.77 5.53
CA ASP A 205 -12.35 -3.59 5.08
C ASP A 205 -13.50 -2.69 4.57
N THR A 206 -13.72 -1.57 5.25
CA THR A 206 -14.74 -0.58 4.91
C THR A 206 -14.14 0.83 5.01
N ILE A 207 -14.36 1.66 3.99
CA ILE A 207 -14.00 3.08 3.99
C ILE A 207 -15.28 3.91 4.16
N VAL A 208 -15.20 4.94 4.99
CA VAL A 208 -16.23 5.97 5.18
C VAL A 208 -15.64 7.31 4.77
N LEU A 209 -16.11 7.86 3.66
CA LEU A 209 -15.76 9.21 3.22
C LEU A 209 -16.65 10.24 3.89
N MET A 210 -16.03 11.23 4.52
CA MET A 210 -16.73 12.33 5.18
C MET A 210 -16.38 13.68 4.56
N LYS A 211 -17.37 14.57 4.47
CA LYS A 211 -17.21 15.95 4.04
C LYS A 211 -18.17 16.84 4.82
N ASP A 212 -17.70 18.00 5.29
CA ASP A 212 -18.52 19.04 5.92
C ASP A 212 -19.47 18.56 7.04
N GLY A 213 -19.03 17.54 7.80
CA GLY A 213 -19.78 16.94 8.89
C GLY A 213 -20.76 15.86 8.47
N GLU A 214 -20.78 15.44 7.23
CA GLU A 214 -21.69 14.43 6.68
C GLU A 214 -20.91 13.21 6.14
N VAL A 215 -21.59 12.06 6.05
CA VAL A 215 -21.06 10.87 5.35
C VAL A 215 -21.46 10.98 3.88
N VAL A 216 -20.46 11.02 3.01
CA VAL A 216 -20.66 11.14 1.56
C VAL A 216 -20.80 9.76 0.90
N GLN A 217 -19.95 8.83 1.29
CA GLN A 217 -19.97 7.46 0.77
C GLN A 217 -19.38 6.49 1.78
N THR A 218 -19.96 5.30 1.85
CA THR A 218 -19.43 4.18 2.63
C THR A 218 -19.40 2.94 1.75
N GLY A 219 -18.31 2.17 1.82
CA GLY A 219 -18.18 0.95 1.04
C GLY A 219 -16.82 0.28 1.19
N ARG A 220 -16.67 -0.87 0.56
CA ARG A 220 -15.36 -1.53 0.43
C ARG A 220 -14.46 -0.71 -0.49
N PRO A 221 -13.12 -0.76 -0.31
CA PRO A 221 -12.18 -0.02 -1.15
C PRO A 221 -12.44 -0.18 -2.66
N ASP A 222 -12.58 -1.41 -3.13
CA ASP A 222 -12.86 -1.71 -4.55
C ASP A 222 -14.16 -1.05 -5.05
N SER A 223 -15.23 -1.08 -4.25
CA SER A 223 -16.51 -0.45 -4.62
C SER A 223 -16.41 1.07 -4.71
N ILE A 224 -15.66 1.70 -3.81
CA ILE A 224 -15.47 3.16 -3.82
C ILE A 224 -14.61 3.59 -5.01
N LEU A 225 -13.59 2.81 -5.34
CA LEU A 225 -12.73 3.06 -6.50
C LEU A 225 -13.50 2.95 -7.82
N ARG A 226 -14.34 1.92 -7.97
CA ARG A 226 -15.09 1.66 -9.22
C ARG A 226 -16.33 2.55 -9.37
N HIS A 227 -16.96 2.91 -8.25
CA HIS A 227 -18.26 3.60 -8.24
C HIS A 227 -18.24 4.78 -7.29
N PRO A 228 -17.45 5.84 -7.58
CA PRO A 228 -17.45 7.06 -6.77
C PRO A 228 -18.83 7.73 -6.83
N ALA A 229 -19.41 8.05 -5.67
CA ALA A 229 -20.78 8.55 -5.55
C ALA A 229 -20.99 9.94 -6.19
N ASN A 230 -19.93 10.74 -6.27
CA ASN A 230 -19.99 12.09 -6.86
C ASN A 230 -18.56 12.57 -7.20
N ASP A 231 -18.47 13.78 -7.81
CA ASP A 231 -17.20 14.37 -8.25
C ASP A 231 -16.25 14.63 -7.07
N PHE A 232 -16.76 14.99 -5.90
CA PHE A 232 -15.91 15.14 -4.71
C PHE A 232 -15.19 13.83 -4.35
N VAL A 233 -15.91 12.71 -4.36
CA VAL A 233 -15.30 11.39 -4.08
C VAL A 233 -14.28 11.04 -5.17
N ARG A 234 -14.62 11.30 -6.42
CA ARG A 234 -13.72 11.10 -7.58
C ARG A 234 -12.44 11.91 -7.43
N ASP A 235 -12.55 13.19 -7.13
CA ASP A 235 -11.40 14.08 -6.97
C ASP A 235 -10.55 13.71 -5.74
N PHE A 236 -11.23 13.29 -4.65
CA PHE A 236 -10.56 12.88 -3.41
C PHE A 236 -9.74 11.59 -3.56
N ILE A 237 -10.23 10.63 -4.33
CA ILE A 237 -9.48 9.42 -4.68
C ILE A 237 -8.24 9.78 -5.54
N GLY A 238 -8.30 10.92 -6.23
CA GLY A 238 -7.24 11.44 -7.07
C GLY A 238 -7.44 11.13 -8.55
N SER A 239 -7.43 12.18 -9.37
CA SER A 239 -7.65 12.12 -10.81
C SER A 239 -6.69 11.15 -11.55
N LYS A 240 -5.49 10.92 -11.04
CA LYS A 240 -4.54 9.94 -11.59
C LYS A 240 -5.01 8.49 -11.45
N ARG A 241 -5.88 8.19 -10.48
CA ARG A 241 -6.41 6.82 -10.25
C ARG A 241 -7.73 6.59 -10.97
N LEU A 242 -8.50 7.65 -11.22
CA LEU A 242 -9.81 7.59 -11.86
C LEU A 242 -9.78 7.96 -13.34
N GLN A 243 -8.74 8.60 -13.83
CA GLN A 243 -8.52 8.81 -15.27
C GLN A 243 -8.46 7.47 -16.04
N ASN A 244 -8.30 6.35 -15.31
CA ASN A 244 -8.45 5.02 -15.89
C ASN A 244 -9.91 4.55 -16.07
N GLU A 245 -10.96 5.26 -15.58
CA GLU A 245 -12.33 4.71 -15.63
C GLU A 245 -13.40 5.58 -16.31
N ASN A 246 -13.23 6.91 -16.54
CA ASN A 246 -14.37 7.73 -16.97
C ASN A 246 -14.17 8.75 -18.09
N GLU A 247 -12.97 8.93 -18.62
CA GLU A 247 -12.76 9.70 -19.87
C GLU A 247 -11.75 9.00 -20.76
N SER A 248 -12.17 8.16 -21.47
CA SER A 248 -11.63 7.42 -22.57
C SER A 248 -12.02 5.96 -22.40
N ALA A 249 -12.52 5.42 -23.44
CA ALA A 249 -11.87 4.21 -23.96
C ALA A 249 -10.43 4.22 -23.40
N TYR A 250 -10.08 3.27 -22.55
CA TYR A 250 -8.70 3.03 -22.08
C TYR A 250 -7.77 3.51 -23.19
N GLU A 251 -6.95 4.53 -22.95
CA GLU A 251 -5.78 4.70 -23.81
C GLU A 251 -4.97 3.45 -23.52
N ILE A 252 -5.25 2.45 -24.33
CA ILE A 252 -4.56 1.17 -24.29
C ILE A 252 -3.10 1.55 -24.52
N PRO A 253 -2.20 1.30 -23.54
CA PRO A 253 -0.82 1.75 -23.65
C PRO A 253 -0.25 1.30 -25.01
N LEU A 254 0.43 2.20 -25.68
CA LEU A 254 1.11 1.85 -26.91
C LEU A 254 2.41 1.12 -26.58
N VAL A 255 2.83 0.25 -27.46
CA VAL A 255 4.10 -0.48 -27.32
C VAL A 255 5.29 0.46 -27.13
N ASP A 256 5.22 1.67 -27.68
CA ASP A 256 6.26 2.71 -27.62
C ASP A 256 6.46 3.25 -26.19
N GLU A 257 5.45 3.21 -25.35
CA GLU A 257 5.50 3.67 -23.96
C GLU A 257 6.12 2.62 -23.03
N VAL A 258 6.05 1.35 -23.43
CA VAL A 258 6.42 0.19 -22.59
C VAL A 258 7.75 -0.43 -23.01
N MET A 259 8.16 -0.21 -24.27
CA MET A 259 9.37 -0.83 -24.80
C MET A 259 10.66 -0.30 -24.14
N ILE A 260 11.63 -1.18 -24.01
CA ILE A 260 13.01 -0.81 -23.69
C ILE A 260 13.62 -0.19 -24.94
N THR A 261 13.93 1.10 -24.92
CA THR A 261 14.43 1.86 -26.09
C THR A 261 15.88 1.58 -26.45
N ASN A 262 16.70 1.09 -25.51
CA ASN A 262 18.11 0.76 -25.71
C ASN A 262 18.44 -0.68 -25.31
N PRO A 263 17.81 -1.70 -25.91
CA PRO A 263 18.16 -3.09 -25.64
C PRO A 263 19.53 -3.43 -26.20
N VAL A 264 20.10 -4.54 -25.72
CA VAL A 264 21.43 -4.98 -26.18
C VAL A 264 21.33 -5.55 -27.59
N THR A 265 22.04 -4.94 -28.53
CA THR A 265 22.10 -5.36 -29.92
C THR A 265 23.52 -5.66 -30.35
N ALA A 266 23.69 -6.52 -31.35
CA ALA A 266 25.00 -6.79 -31.97
C ALA A 266 24.91 -6.71 -33.49
N PHE A 267 26.07 -6.55 -34.15
CA PHE A 267 26.18 -6.64 -35.62
C PHE A 267 26.41 -8.09 -36.04
N PRO A 268 25.93 -8.52 -37.24
CA PRO A 268 26.13 -9.86 -37.75
C PRO A 268 27.61 -10.29 -37.84
N SER A 269 28.51 -9.35 -38.09
CA SER A 269 29.96 -9.56 -38.23
C SER A 269 30.73 -9.79 -36.91
N ARG A 270 30.08 -9.70 -35.77
CA ARG A 270 30.73 -9.92 -34.47
C ARG A 270 31.10 -11.38 -34.29
N GLY A 271 32.27 -11.64 -33.71
CA GLY A 271 32.70 -12.97 -33.33
C GLY A 271 31.91 -13.53 -32.15
N LEU A 272 31.87 -14.88 -32.03
CA LEU A 272 31.10 -15.55 -30.96
C LEU A 272 31.62 -15.21 -29.58
N ALA A 273 32.93 -15.07 -29.38
CA ALA A 273 33.53 -14.68 -28.11
C ALA A 273 33.11 -13.24 -27.68
N GLU A 274 33.03 -12.32 -28.64
CA GLU A 274 32.54 -10.96 -28.38
C GLU A 274 31.07 -10.99 -27.97
N ALA A 275 30.27 -11.80 -28.64
CA ALA A 275 28.84 -11.93 -28.32
C ALA A 275 28.63 -12.45 -26.89
N ILE A 276 29.38 -13.49 -26.45
CA ILE A 276 29.34 -13.98 -25.07
C ILE A 276 29.71 -12.88 -24.09
N LYS A 277 30.81 -12.15 -24.37
CA LYS A 277 31.26 -11.07 -23.50
C LYS A 277 30.23 -9.94 -23.36
N MET A 278 29.54 -9.63 -24.46
CA MET A 278 28.43 -8.65 -24.45
C MET A 278 27.25 -9.16 -23.59
N MET A 279 26.87 -10.42 -23.72
CA MET A 279 25.80 -11.03 -22.94
C MET A 279 26.14 -11.02 -21.43
N GLU A 280 27.39 -11.42 -21.09
CA GLU A 280 27.89 -11.40 -19.71
C GLU A 280 27.85 -9.99 -19.11
N MET A 281 28.46 -9.02 -19.78
CA MET A 281 28.55 -7.62 -19.30
C MET A 281 27.17 -6.97 -19.12
N LYS A 282 26.22 -7.31 -19.98
CA LYS A 282 24.87 -6.72 -19.97
C LYS A 282 23.85 -7.57 -19.24
N ARG A 283 24.26 -8.74 -18.71
CA ARG A 283 23.41 -9.68 -17.98
C ARG A 283 22.17 -10.08 -18.76
N VAL A 284 22.35 -10.41 -20.04
CA VAL A 284 21.30 -10.89 -20.95
C VAL A 284 21.68 -12.25 -21.50
N ASP A 285 20.70 -13.09 -21.81
CA ASP A 285 20.85 -14.43 -22.37
C ASP A 285 20.71 -14.48 -23.90
N SER A 286 20.38 -13.34 -24.51
CA SER A 286 20.17 -13.24 -25.95
C SER A 286 20.50 -11.83 -26.47
N LEU A 287 20.87 -11.77 -27.76
CA LEU A 287 21.13 -10.52 -28.46
C LEU A 287 20.25 -10.42 -29.69
N LEU A 288 19.72 -9.22 -29.92
CA LEU A 288 19.10 -8.86 -31.19
C LEU A 288 20.16 -8.40 -32.18
N ILE A 289 20.07 -8.90 -33.40
CA ILE A 289 21.06 -8.64 -34.44
C ILE A 289 20.49 -7.61 -35.40
N VAL A 290 21.20 -6.50 -35.52
CA VAL A 290 20.80 -5.39 -36.38
C VAL A 290 21.93 -5.00 -37.34
N ASP A 291 21.59 -4.49 -38.53
CA ASP A 291 22.56 -3.93 -39.43
C ASP A 291 22.90 -2.45 -39.07
N ARG A 292 23.76 -1.80 -39.90
CA ARG A 292 24.17 -0.40 -39.70
C ARG A 292 23.00 0.58 -39.84
N ASN A 293 21.92 0.20 -40.48
CA ASN A 293 20.72 0.99 -40.63
C ASN A 293 19.66 0.69 -39.55
N ARG A 294 20.07 -0.08 -38.54
CA ARG A 294 19.18 -0.59 -37.46
C ARG A 294 18.06 -1.51 -37.97
N GLN A 295 18.18 -2.11 -39.15
CA GLN A 295 17.22 -3.12 -39.60
C GLN A 295 17.44 -4.43 -38.83
N LEU A 296 16.35 -5.01 -38.35
CA LEU A 296 16.37 -6.26 -37.59
C LEU A 296 16.70 -7.43 -38.51
N GLN A 297 17.82 -8.09 -38.27
CA GLN A 297 18.33 -9.20 -39.08
C GLN A 297 18.02 -10.56 -38.43
N GLY A 298 18.03 -10.64 -37.10
CA GLY A 298 17.85 -11.87 -36.39
C GLY A 298 18.03 -11.74 -34.89
N ALA A 299 18.10 -12.89 -34.22
CA ALA A 299 18.42 -12.99 -32.80
C ALA A 299 19.35 -14.19 -32.56
N VAL A 300 20.13 -14.14 -31.48
CA VAL A 300 20.97 -15.25 -31.06
C VAL A 300 20.91 -15.41 -29.55
N SER A 301 20.73 -16.64 -29.08
CA SER A 301 20.78 -16.96 -27.66
C SER A 301 22.18 -17.46 -27.23
N ILE A 302 22.49 -17.33 -25.94
CA ILE A 302 23.73 -17.83 -25.35
C ILE A 302 23.95 -19.31 -25.65
N TYR A 303 22.90 -20.13 -25.60
CA TYR A 303 22.98 -21.57 -25.85
C TYR A 303 23.44 -21.87 -27.26
N ARG A 304 22.94 -21.14 -28.27
CA ARG A 304 23.39 -21.34 -29.66
C ARG A 304 24.81 -20.89 -29.89
N VAL A 305 25.23 -19.80 -29.23
CA VAL A 305 26.62 -19.33 -29.31
C VAL A 305 27.56 -20.37 -28.69
N LEU A 306 27.21 -20.91 -27.52
CA LEU A 306 28.04 -21.94 -26.85
C LEU A 306 28.13 -23.25 -27.64
N ASP A 307 27.03 -23.68 -28.28
CA ASP A 307 26.98 -24.88 -29.09
C ASP A 307 27.99 -24.85 -30.29
N GLN A 308 28.20 -23.64 -30.82
CA GLN A 308 29.06 -23.43 -32.00
C GLN A 308 30.40 -22.76 -31.65
N TYR A 309 30.68 -22.55 -30.34
CA TYR A 309 31.84 -21.77 -29.88
C TYR A 309 33.19 -22.40 -30.23
N GLY A 310 33.23 -23.76 -30.36
CA GLY A 310 34.45 -24.50 -30.70
C GLY A 310 34.89 -24.36 -32.17
N GLU A 311 34.08 -23.75 -33.03
CA GLU A 311 34.39 -23.58 -34.43
C GLU A 311 35.04 -22.20 -34.67
N GLU A 312 36.34 -22.18 -34.92
CA GLU A 312 37.08 -20.95 -35.18
C GLU A 312 36.60 -20.23 -36.45
N GLY A 313 36.51 -18.91 -36.39
CA GLY A 313 36.14 -18.05 -37.52
C GLY A 313 34.65 -17.82 -37.72
N LYS A 314 33.77 -18.48 -36.96
CA LYS A 314 32.33 -18.19 -36.99
C LYS A 314 31.99 -16.85 -36.39
N THR A 315 31.00 -16.20 -36.99
CA THR A 315 30.42 -14.93 -36.57
C THR A 315 28.97 -15.12 -36.08
N VAL A 316 28.40 -14.10 -35.51
CA VAL A 316 26.98 -14.11 -35.09
C VAL A 316 26.06 -14.36 -36.28
N ALA A 317 26.42 -13.92 -37.50
CA ALA A 317 25.64 -14.18 -38.71
C ALA A 317 25.46 -15.69 -39.00
N ASP A 318 26.47 -16.51 -38.65
CA ASP A 318 26.44 -17.95 -38.93
C ASP A 318 25.53 -18.73 -37.94
N VAL A 319 25.26 -18.17 -36.77
CA VAL A 319 24.52 -18.82 -35.67
C VAL A 319 23.20 -18.16 -35.32
N MET A 320 22.94 -16.95 -35.83
CA MET A 320 21.65 -16.26 -35.58
C MET A 320 20.48 -16.99 -36.23
N HIS A 321 19.29 -16.74 -35.76
CA HIS A 321 18.06 -17.19 -36.38
C HIS A 321 17.18 -15.97 -36.72
N PRO A 322 16.32 -16.08 -37.76
CA PRO A 322 15.42 -14.97 -38.11
C PRO A 322 14.43 -14.71 -36.98
N VAL A 323 14.14 -13.46 -36.70
CA VAL A 323 13.05 -13.06 -35.83
C VAL A 323 11.74 -13.28 -36.58
N ARG A 324 10.91 -14.15 -36.05
CA ARG A 324 9.65 -14.54 -36.71
C ARG A 324 8.50 -13.60 -36.38
N PHE A 325 8.57 -12.97 -35.23
CA PHE A 325 7.51 -12.12 -34.70
C PHE A 325 8.09 -10.80 -34.23
N SER A 326 7.45 -9.73 -34.63
CA SER A 326 7.69 -8.36 -34.19
C SER A 326 6.37 -7.61 -34.13
N VAL A 327 6.34 -6.50 -33.44
CA VAL A 327 5.17 -5.62 -33.37
C VAL A 327 5.52 -4.25 -33.94
N ALA A 328 4.58 -3.62 -34.61
CA ALA A 328 4.77 -2.29 -35.17
C ALA A 328 4.68 -1.22 -34.07
N SER A 329 5.52 -0.17 -34.19
CA SER A 329 5.34 1.07 -33.42
C SER A 329 3.93 1.61 -33.60
N GLY A 330 3.31 2.13 -32.54
CA GLY A 330 1.91 2.55 -32.52
C GLY A 330 0.89 1.43 -32.30
N SER A 331 1.32 0.16 -32.24
CA SER A 331 0.43 -0.94 -31.82
C SER A 331 0.11 -0.83 -30.33
N THR A 332 -1.01 -1.42 -29.92
CA THR A 332 -1.41 -1.43 -28.51
C THR A 332 -0.70 -2.51 -27.72
N LEU A 333 -0.49 -2.27 -26.42
CA LEU A 333 0.13 -3.25 -25.53
C LEU A 333 -0.59 -4.60 -25.48
N PRO A 334 -1.95 -4.68 -25.41
CA PRO A 334 -2.67 -5.95 -25.51
C PRO A 334 -2.35 -6.75 -26.78
N GLN A 335 -2.21 -6.10 -27.94
CA GLN A 335 -1.81 -6.78 -29.18
C GLN A 335 -0.41 -7.40 -29.06
N ALA A 336 0.54 -6.68 -28.44
CA ALA A 336 1.87 -7.21 -28.20
C ALA A 336 1.84 -8.41 -27.23
N ILE A 337 1.05 -8.32 -26.14
CA ILE A 337 0.87 -9.40 -25.16
C ILE A 337 0.24 -10.63 -25.82
N GLU A 338 -0.76 -10.46 -26.64
CA GLU A 338 -1.42 -11.57 -27.37
C GLU A 338 -0.41 -12.32 -28.28
N ILE A 339 0.45 -11.58 -29.00
CA ILE A 339 1.52 -12.18 -29.82
C ILE A 339 2.50 -12.93 -28.93
N MET A 340 2.92 -12.33 -27.81
CA MET A 340 3.86 -12.97 -26.89
C MET A 340 3.30 -14.25 -26.25
N ASP A 341 2.04 -14.24 -25.87
CA ASP A 341 1.38 -15.38 -25.21
C ASP A 341 1.10 -16.50 -26.22
N SER A 342 0.49 -16.19 -27.36
CA SER A 342 0.15 -17.16 -28.41
C SER A 342 1.38 -17.92 -28.94
N HIS A 343 2.54 -17.27 -28.94
CA HIS A 343 3.79 -17.85 -29.44
C HIS A 343 4.81 -18.18 -28.34
N GLN A 344 4.41 -18.08 -27.05
CA GLN A 344 5.25 -18.39 -25.90
C GLN A 344 6.58 -17.61 -25.88
N LEU A 345 6.53 -16.31 -26.28
CA LEU A 345 7.70 -15.46 -26.40
C LEU A 345 8.01 -14.80 -25.05
N SER A 346 9.29 -14.73 -24.67
CA SER A 346 9.76 -13.96 -23.50
C SER A 346 10.00 -12.48 -23.84
N ASN A 347 10.20 -12.19 -25.12
CA ASN A 347 10.45 -10.84 -25.63
C ASN A 347 9.91 -10.68 -27.05
N LEU A 348 9.57 -9.42 -27.43
CA LEU A 348 8.99 -9.07 -28.73
C LEU A 348 9.62 -7.77 -29.22
N PRO A 349 10.37 -7.78 -30.36
CA PRO A 349 10.93 -6.59 -30.98
C PRO A 349 9.85 -5.63 -31.49
N VAL A 350 10.07 -4.34 -31.28
CA VAL A 350 9.26 -3.25 -31.84
C VAL A 350 9.99 -2.66 -33.06
N VAL A 351 9.31 -2.54 -34.18
CA VAL A 351 9.87 -2.06 -35.45
C VAL A 351 9.01 -0.93 -36.04
N ASP A 352 9.62 -0.06 -36.84
CA ASP A 352 8.89 0.91 -37.63
C ASP A 352 8.35 0.31 -38.94
N SER A 353 7.67 1.13 -39.77
CA SER A 353 7.14 0.75 -41.06
C SER A 353 8.19 0.28 -42.09
N ASN A 354 9.46 0.60 -41.84
CA ASN A 354 10.62 0.23 -42.67
C ASN A 354 11.42 -0.94 -42.08
N ASN A 355 10.83 -1.68 -41.11
CA ASN A 355 11.49 -2.77 -40.38
C ASN A 355 12.74 -2.33 -39.59
N ARG A 356 12.84 -1.05 -39.23
CA ARG A 356 13.91 -0.58 -38.33
C ARG A 356 13.56 -0.94 -36.90
N PHE A 357 14.51 -1.47 -36.20
CA PHE A 357 14.39 -1.83 -34.81
C PHE A 357 14.36 -0.56 -33.91
N LEU A 358 13.28 -0.37 -33.16
CA LEU A 358 13.07 0.76 -32.27
C LEU A 358 13.29 0.38 -30.80
N GLY A 359 12.85 -0.80 -30.38
CA GLY A 359 12.91 -1.21 -29.00
C GLY A 359 12.47 -2.66 -28.78
N LEU A 360 12.42 -3.08 -27.53
CA LEU A 360 12.11 -4.44 -27.12
C LEU A 360 11.08 -4.44 -26.02
N ILE A 361 9.98 -5.16 -26.20
CA ILE A 361 9.03 -5.49 -25.13
C ILE A 361 9.47 -6.79 -24.48
N THR A 362 9.50 -6.82 -23.17
CA THR A 362 9.76 -7.99 -22.36
C THR A 362 8.66 -8.16 -21.32
N ARG A 363 8.49 -9.39 -20.77
CA ARG A 363 7.57 -9.58 -19.64
C ARG A 363 7.89 -8.64 -18.48
N GLY A 364 9.17 -8.39 -18.21
CA GLY A 364 9.62 -7.45 -17.19
C GLY A 364 9.24 -5.99 -17.47
N SER A 365 9.36 -5.51 -18.74
CA SER A 365 8.95 -4.15 -19.09
C SER A 365 7.44 -3.94 -18.98
N VAL A 366 6.64 -4.97 -19.34
CA VAL A 366 5.18 -4.97 -19.16
C VAL A 366 4.82 -4.90 -17.68
N VAL A 367 5.39 -5.77 -16.85
CA VAL A 367 5.14 -5.79 -15.40
C VAL A 367 5.55 -4.46 -14.76
N LYS A 368 6.72 -3.92 -15.15
CA LYS A 368 7.19 -2.62 -14.65
C LYS A 368 6.23 -1.50 -15.01
N HIS A 369 5.78 -1.43 -16.26
CA HIS A 369 4.82 -0.42 -16.70
C HIS A 369 3.49 -0.57 -15.96
N LEU A 370 2.97 -1.79 -15.80
CA LEU A 370 1.77 -2.06 -15.02
C LEU A 370 1.94 -1.66 -13.56
N ALA A 371 3.10 -1.90 -12.95
CA ALA A 371 3.39 -1.47 -11.59
C ALA A 371 3.48 0.06 -11.45
N GLU A 372 3.97 0.77 -12.48
CA GLU A 372 4.02 2.24 -12.50
C GLU A 372 2.63 2.86 -12.72
N VAL A 373 1.83 2.27 -13.59
CA VAL A 373 0.47 2.74 -13.89
C VAL A 373 -0.55 2.25 -12.85
N TYR A 374 -0.34 1.02 -12.33
CA TYR A 374 -1.19 0.36 -11.33
C TYR A 374 -0.36 -0.09 -10.12
N PRO A 375 0.17 0.81 -9.31
CA PRO A 375 1.11 0.47 -8.22
C PRO A 375 0.52 -0.46 -7.15
N THR A 376 -0.79 -0.65 -7.13
CA THR A 376 -1.49 -1.55 -6.19
C THR A 376 -1.69 -2.98 -6.71
N MET A 377 -1.34 -3.27 -7.97
CA MET A 377 -1.57 -4.60 -8.59
C MET A 377 -0.35 -5.52 -8.53
N VAL A 378 0.82 -5.02 -8.20
CA VAL A 378 2.04 -5.84 -8.11
C VAL A 378 2.40 -6.02 -6.64
N PRO A 379 2.36 -7.25 -6.09
CA PRO A 379 2.88 -7.48 -4.75
C PRO A 379 4.36 -7.12 -4.71
N PRO A 380 4.89 -6.63 -3.58
CA PRO A 380 6.30 -6.30 -3.46
C PRO A 380 7.12 -7.54 -3.83
N VAL A 381 8.07 -7.36 -4.74
CA VAL A 381 9.03 -8.40 -5.07
C VAL A 381 9.79 -8.69 -3.78
N LEU A 382 9.58 -9.86 -3.20
CA LEU A 382 10.43 -10.36 -2.14
C LEU A 382 11.84 -10.43 -2.73
N ASN A 383 12.69 -9.47 -2.39
CA ASN A 383 14.12 -9.59 -2.63
C ASN A 383 14.58 -10.77 -1.78
N GLY A 384 14.61 -11.96 -2.41
CA GLY A 384 15.31 -13.09 -1.86
C GLY A 384 16.77 -12.69 -1.76
N GLU A 385 17.24 -12.42 -0.56
CA GLU A 385 18.64 -12.53 -0.21
C GLU A 385 18.99 -14.00 -0.41
N GLY A 386 19.52 -14.31 -1.60
CA GLY A 386 20.24 -15.54 -1.85
C GLY A 386 21.65 -15.36 -1.37
N GLU A 387 22.10 -16.25 -0.53
CA GLU A 387 23.44 -16.47 -0.03
C GLU A 387 24.56 -16.32 -1.10
#